data_bb4f59818b2f4d4a331e4f0404e8886d
#
_entry.id   bb4f59818b2f4d4a331e4f0404e8886d
#
_cell.length_a   1.000
_cell.length_b   1.000
_cell.length_c   1.000
_cell.angle_alpha   90.00
_cell.angle_beta   90.00
_cell.angle_gamma   90.00
#
_symmetry.space_group_name_H-M   'P 1'
#
loop_
_entity.id
_entity.type
_entity.pdbx_description
1 polymer ?
#
loop_
_entity_poly.entity_id
_entity_poly.type
_entity_poly.pdbx_seq_one_letter_code
_entity_poly.pdbx_strand_id
1 'polypeptide(L)'
;MAALATGILTACAAEAPRTEWTPAAWSVVGQVTTDAPTAAATADTVAMRLRNDDVGIDARWAMLPGDQPINAAIEQVVRGAVATQATTTGTSYRPAVFDAGAGLGERGCATGAATAVASSVLGDRTGSVVVCEITVARGTVFGEILRTVTGAAGEVTSDTTQAFYTDLATGAVGSAADLFEGPAAVWVATVDALRRDFGSLSLADVQPPGDAQLAAFTQSLASARFAGGDVAVPVAADLHAPELDGLVRWNARGAQRPLFVTFTLDEISGALSDLGRAVAVASGPYSGPVSAGAGFERMPCDLVPCMAMTLDDGPSTLTPTFLDVLRDQHSAATFFMLGKNASRHADTVARVAAEGHEVANHTWDHPYLTDLTDAQVQAQLGDTRELLQRLSGQPVDIFRPPGGYVDDHVVELAGQPAILWSVDTRDWEGPEAAALARYAIDRPKPSTIMLMHDIQPVTESVFAQVVASLRDRGFQLVTIDALFGGSVPSGIVRHGPLG
;
A
#
# COMPACT_ATOMS: atom_id res chain seq x y z
N MET A 1 -37.93 92.18 -55.74
CA MET A 1 -38.62 90.91 -55.57
C MET A 1 -37.58 89.91 -55.00
N ALA A 2 -37.70 89.67 -53.73
CA ALA A 2 -36.77 88.80 -53.00
C ALA A 2 -37.40 87.41 -52.82
N ALA A 3 -36.70 86.38 -53.18
CA ALA A 3 -37.09 85.01 -52.93
C ALA A 3 -36.29 84.46 -51.74
N LEU A 4 -37.01 84.16 -50.68
CA LEU A 4 -36.45 83.43 -49.52
C LEU A 4 -36.29 81.97 -49.87
N ALA A 5 -35.07 81.47 -49.71
CA ALA A 5 -34.78 80.04 -49.75
C ALA A 5 -34.69 79.53 -48.31
N THR A 6 -35.62 78.71 -47.90
CA THR A 6 -35.65 78.01 -46.63
C THR A 6 -34.79 76.72 -46.74
N GLY A 7 -33.63 76.80 -46.12
CA GLY A 7 -32.81 75.61 -46.00
C GLY A 7 -33.29 74.69 -44.86
N ILE A 8 -33.64 73.44 -45.18
CA ILE A 8 -33.94 72.36 -44.22
C ILE A 8 -32.62 71.73 -43.83
N LEU A 9 -32.18 71.94 -42.58
CA LEU A 9 -31.10 71.21 -41.96
C LEU A 9 -31.61 69.88 -41.55
N THR A 10 -31.29 68.85 -42.29
CA THR A 10 -31.43 67.43 -41.87
C THR A 10 -30.31 67.14 -40.91
N ALA A 11 -30.62 67.07 -39.62
CA ALA A 11 -29.69 66.53 -38.62
C ALA A 11 -29.57 65.04 -38.84
N CYS A 12 -28.40 64.62 -39.30
CA CYS A 12 -28.03 63.20 -39.21
C CYS A 12 -27.88 62.79 -37.71
N ALA A 13 -28.88 62.09 -37.18
CA ALA A 13 -28.74 61.43 -35.91
C ALA A 13 -27.63 60.40 -36.10
N ALA A 14 -26.53 60.57 -35.38
CA ALA A 14 -25.51 59.50 -35.27
C ALA A 14 -26.19 58.29 -34.67
N GLU A 15 -26.28 57.19 -35.43
CA GLU A 15 -26.66 55.89 -34.90
C GLU A 15 -25.67 55.57 -33.77
N ALA A 16 -26.18 55.28 -32.55
CA ALA A 16 -25.41 54.79 -31.47
C ALA A 16 -24.72 53.50 -31.94
N PRO A 17 -23.45 53.26 -31.58
CA PRO A 17 -22.75 52.02 -31.96
C PRO A 17 -23.60 50.83 -31.49
N ARG A 18 -24.04 50.04 -32.43
CA ARG A 18 -24.62 48.72 -32.11
C ARG A 18 -23.54 47.96 -31.39
N THR A 19 -23.70 47.77 -30.09
CA THR A 19 -22.92 46.73 -29.37
C THR A 19 -23.23 45.44 -30.10
N GLU A 20 -22.23 44.89 -30.79
CA GLU A 20 -22.34 43.56 -31.33
C GLU A 20 -22.75 42.62 -30.17
N TRP A 21 -23.94 42.05 -30.29
CA TRP A 21 -24.38 41.04 -29.35
C TRP A 21 -23.47 39.84 -29.53
N THR A 22 -22.53 39.65 -28.63
CA THR A 22 -21.80 38.40 -28.47
C THR A 22 -22.66 37.49 -27.58
N PRO A 23 -23.05 36.32 -28.08
CA PRO A 23 -23.68 35.34 -27.20
C PRO A 23 -22.78 35.11 -25.99
N ALA A 24 -23.35 35.17 -24.79
CA ALA A 24 -22.61 34.77 -23.61
C ALA A 24 -21.96 33.40 -23.88
N ALA A 25 -20.65 33.31 -23.71
CA ALA A 25 -19.96 32.04 -23.85
C ALA A 25 -20.64 31.07 -22.85
N TRP A 26 -21.32 30.08 -23.37
CA TRP A 26 -21.86 29.01 -22.55
C TRP A 26 -20.66 28.26 -22.04
N SER A 27 -20.29 28.48 -20.79
CA SER A 27 -19.33 27.62 -20.13
C SER A 27 -20.01 26.28 -19.94
N VAL A 28 -19.66 25.30 -20.77
CA VAL A 28 -20.01 23.91 -20.52
C VAL A 28 -19.20 23.50 -19.33
N VAL A 29 -19.85 23.32 -18.20
CA VAL A 29 -19.22 22.78 -17.00
C VAL A 29 -19.08 21.27 -17.18
N GLY A 30 -17.85 20.79 -17.15
CA GLY A 30 -17.52 19.38 -17.35
C GLY A 30 -17.48 18.91 -18.81
N GLN A 31 -16.60 17.99 -19.11
CA GLN A 31 -16.42 17.37 -20.42
C GLN A 31 -16.65 15.85 -20.32
N VAL A 32 -17.45 15.31 -21.24
CA VAL A 32 -17.67 13.84 -21.32
C VAL A 32 -16.49 13.21 -22.02
N THR A 33 -15.84 12.25 -21.35
CA THR A 33 -14.67 11.53 -21.83
C THR A 33 -14.83 10.03 -21.68
N THR A 34 -14.14 9.27 -22.51
CA THR A 34 -14.07 7.79 -22.41
C THR A 34 -12.83 7.32 -21.64
N ASP A 35 -11.88 8.20 -21.44
CA ASP A 35 -10.62 7.93 -20.76
C ASP A 35 -10.54 8.81 -19.51
N ALA A 36 -10.31 8.18 -18.37
CA ALA A 36 -9.99 8.91 -17.15
C ALA A 36 -8.54 9.39 -17.22
N PRO A 37 -8.24 10.62 -16.74
CA PRO A 37 -6.87 11.06 -16.65
C PRO A 37 -6.08 10.09 -15.75
N THR A 38 -5.01 9.55 -16.29
CA THR A 38 -4.07 8.72 -15.56
C THR A 38 -2.82 9.53 -15.32
N ALA A 39 -2.48 9.78 -14.07
CA ALA A 39 -1.16 10.27 -13.74
C ALA A 39 -0.28 9.04 -13.48
N ALA A 40 0.89 8.98 -14.14
CA ALA A 40 1.92 8.05 -13.71
C ALA A 40 2.29 8.41 -12.27
N ALA A 41 1.90 7.58 -11.33
CA ALA A 41 2.14 7.78 -9.91
C ALA A 41 3.21 6.80 -9.46
N THR A 42 4.34 7.32 -9.05
CA THR A 42 5.40 6.53 -8.44
C THR A 42 5.59 6.98 -7.00
N ALA A 43 5.29 6.11 -6.06
CA ALA A 43 5.61 6.27 -4.65
C ALA A 43 6.51 5.11 -4.23
N ASP A 44 7.38 5.35 -3.27
CA ASP A 44 8.06 4.26 -2.60
C ASP A 44 7.04 3.56 -1.70
N THR A 45 6.60 2.40 -2.12
CA THR A 45 5.58 1.62 -1.42
C THR A 45 6.05 0.19 -1.20
N VAL A 46 5.51 -0.43 -0.17
CA VAL A 46 5.69 -1.85 0.01
C VAL A 46 4.64 -2.60 -0.75
N ALA A 47 5.14 -3.27 -1.75
CA ALA A 47 4.35 -4.12 -2.60
C ALA A 47 3.92 -5.38 -1.85
N MET A 48 2.62 -5.52 -1.61
CA MET A 48 2.02 -6.63 -0.89
C MET A 48 1.31 -7.59 -1.83
N ARG A 49 1.33 -8.85 -1.46
CA ARG A 49 0.52 -9.89 -2.09
C ARG A 49 0.25 -11.02 -1.12
N LEU A 50 -0.97 -11.54 -1.16
CA LEU A 50 -1.34 -12.82 -0.58
C LEU A 50 -2.06 -13.67 -1.63
N ARG A 51 -1.91 -14.98 -1.53
CA ARG A 51 -2.73 -15.95 -2.24
C ARG A 51 -2.99 -17.13 -1.31
N ASN A 52 -4.23 -17.58 -1.30
CA ASN A 52 -4.63 -18.79 -0.58
C ASN A 52 -5.68 -19.51 -1.42
N ASP A 53 -5.28 -20.63 -2.01
CA ASP A 53 -6.12 -21.40 -2.93
C ASP A 53 -7.20 -22.20 -2.17
N ASP A 54 -6.98 -22.55 -0.88
CA ASP A 54 -7.96 -23.26 -0.05
C ASP A 54 -9.18 -22.38 0.29
N VAL A 55 -8.93 -21.09 0.47
CA VAL A 55 -9.97 -20.09 0.75
C VAL A 55 -10.50 -19.46 -0.54
N GLY A 56 -9.73 -19.51 -1.63
CA GLY A 56 -10.09 -18.89 -2.89
C GLY A 56 -9.87 -17.37 -2.90
N ILE A 57 -8.70 -16.92 -2.47
CA ILE A 57 -8.34 -15.48 -2.44
C ILE A 57 -6.97 -15.24 -3.09
N ASP A 58 -6.88 -14.22 -3.96
CA ASP A 58 -5.62 -13.67 -4.46
C ASP A 58 -5.71 -12.15 -4.38
N ALA A 59 -4.87 -11.50 -3.59
CA ALA A 59 -4.94 -10.08 -3.36
C ALA A 59 -3.56 -9.42 -3.54
N ARG A 60 -3.57 -8.24 -4.18
CA ARG A 60 -2.42 -7.33 -4.30
C ARG A 60 -2.81 -5.96 -3.78
N TRP A 61 -1.91 -5.32 -3.05
CA TRP A 61 -2.06 -3.94 -2.59
C TRP A 61 -0.69 -3.32 -2.33
N ALA A 62 -0.68 -2.04 -2.08
CA ALA A 62 0.48 -1.31 -1.65
C ALA A 62 0.28 -0.77 -0.23
N MET A 63 1.36 -0.64 0.53
CA MET A 63 1.36 0.05 1.82
C MET A 63 2.39 1.16 1.79
N LEU A 64 2.09 2.29 2.40
CA LEU A 64 3.11 3.30 2.65
C LEU A 64 4.03 2.85 3.78
N PRO A 65 5.35 3.15 3.70
CA PRO A 65 6.27 2.87 4.78
C PRO A 65 5.84 3.52 6.10
N GLY A 66 6.06 2.82 7.21
CA GLY A 66 5.69 3.25 8.55
C GLY A 66 4.20 3.03 8.89
N ASP A 67 3.80 3.47 10.10
CA ASP A 67 2.42 3.34 10.60
C ASP A 67 1.53 4.46 10.04
N GLN A 68 1.26 4.41 8.75
CA GLN A 68 0.41 5.40 8.08
C GLN A 68 -1.07 5.00 8.21
N PRO A 69 -1.96 5.91 8.64
CA PRO A 69 -3.39 5.60 8.82
C PRO A 69 -4.09 5.04 7.57
N ILE A 70 -3.65 5.43 6.37
CA ILE A 70 -4.19 4.91 5.11
C ILE A 70 -3.94 3.40 4.95
N ASN A 71 -2.84 2.88 5.48
CA ASN A 71 -2.53 1.44 5.42
C ASN A 71 -3.63 0.60 6.06
N ALA A 72 -4.18 1.05 7.19
CA ALA A 72 -5.27 0.38 7.87
C ALA A 72 -6.56 0.35 7.02
N ALA A 73 -6.87 1.44 6.31
CA ALA A 73 -8.03 1.52 5.42
C ALA A 73 -7.90 0.57 4.22
N ILE A 74 -6.73 0.54 3.59
CA ILE A 74 -6.40 -0.36 2.48
C ILE A 74 -6.47 -1.82 2.93
N GLU A 75 -5.84 -2.14 4.06
CA GLU A 75 -5.80 -3.48 4.63
C GLU A 75 -7.22 -3.99 4.97
N GLN A 76 -8.11 -3.12 5.44
CA GLN A 76 -9.49 -3.49 5.76
C GLN A 76 -10.26 -4.04 4.54
N VAL A 77 -9.99 -3.55 3.33
CA VAL A 77 -10.59 -4.10 2.10
C VAL A 77 -10.12 -5.54 1.87
N VAL A 78 -8.82 -5.78 2.00
CA VAL A 78 -8.23 -7.12 1.84
C VAL A 78 -8.77 -8.07 2.91
N ARG A 79 -8.85 -7.64 4.17
CA ARG A 79 -9.43 -8.42 5.28
C ARG A 79 -10.90 -8.75 5.02
N GLY A 80 -11.67 -7.80 4.49
CA GLY A 80 -13.07 -8.00 4.12
C GLY A 80 -13.22 -9.07 3.03
N ALA A 81 -12.39 -9.04 2.00
CA ALA A 81 -12.38 -10.04 0.94
C ALA A 81 -12.00 -11.44 1.47
N VAL A 82 -10.97 -11.52 2.32
CA VAL A 82 -10.56 -12.76 3.00
C VAL A 82 -11.68 -13.32 3.86
N ALA A 83 -12.32 -12.50 4.70
CA ALA A 83 -13.40 -12.93 5.58
C ALA A 83 -14.62 -13.44 4.80
N THR A 84 -14.96 -12.76 3.70
CA THR A 84 -16.05 -13.16 2.81
C THR A 84 -15.78 -14.54 2.20
N GLN A 85 -14.56 -14.76 1.68
CA GLN A 85 -14.20 -16.05 1.09
C GLN A 85 -14.09 -17.16 2.13
N ALA A 86 -13.53 -16.88 3.30
CA ALA A 86 -13.49 -17.84 4.42
C ALA A 86 -14.90 -18.28 4.84
N THR A 87 -15.84 -17.35 4.88
CA THR A 87 -17.26 -17.66 5.17
C THR A 87 -17.89 -18.47 4.04
N THR A 88 -17.65 -18.12 2.79
CA THR A 88 -18.21 -18.78 1.60
C THR A 88 -17.74 -20.22 1.47
N THR A 89 -16.44 -20.47 1.72
CA THR A 89 -15.84 -21.80 1.63
C THR A 89 -16.00 -22.63 2.91
N GLY A 90 -16.36 -22.00 4.03
CA GLY A 90 -16.35 -22.64 5.36
C GLY A 90 -14.95 -22.97 5.87
N THR A 91 -13.89 -22.39 5.26
CA THR A 91 -12.49 -22.63 5.58
C THR A 91 -11.90 -21.48 6.36
N SER A 92 -11.31 -21.74 7.53
CA SER A 92 -10.62 -20.71 8.29
C SER A 92 -9.37 -20.24 7.54
N TYR A 93 -9.22 -18.93 7.36
CA TYR A 93 -8.04 -18.37 6.73
C TYR A 93 -6.79 -18.55 7.59
N ARG A 94 -5.71 -18.94 6.95
CA ARG A 94 -4.33 -18.89 7.48
C ARG A 94 -3.40 -18.43 6.37
N PRO A 95 -2.41 -17.59 6.65
CA PRO A 95 -1.40 -17.24 5.65
C PRO A 95 -0.76 -18.49 5.04
N ALA A 96 -0.74 -18.56 3.72
CA ALA A 96 -0.21 -19.70 2.97
C ALA A 96 1.09 -19.34 2.26
N VAL A 97 1.97 -20.33 2.10
CA VAL A 97 3.20 -20.24 1.33
C VAL A 97 3.19 -21.27 0.21
N PHE A 98 3.96 -21.01 -0.83
CA PHE A 98 4.07 -21.87 -2.00
C PHE A 98 5.38 -22.66 -1.95
N ASP A 99 5.44 -23.73 -2.75
CA ASP A 99 6.69 -24.44 -2.98
C ASP A 99 7.71 -23.54 -3.68
N ALA A 100 8.97 -23.79 -3.43
CA ALA A 100 10.03 -23.05 -4.10
C ALA A 100 9.94 -23.22 -5.63
N GLY A 101 9.97 -22.11 -6.35
CA GLY A 101 9.83 -22.07 -7.80
C GLY A 101 8.38 -22.12 -8.32
N ALA A 102 7.37 -22.28 -7.45
CA ALA A 102 5.97 -22.15 -7.85
C ALA A 102 5.56 -20.70 -8.15
N GLY A 103 6.29 -19.74 -7.59
CA GLY A 103 6.18 -18.31 -7.82
C GLY A 103 4.86 -17.69 -7.37
N LEU A 104 4.88 -16.85 -6.34
CA LEU A 104 3.71 -16.05 -6.01
C LEU A 104 3.38 -15.05 -7.14
N GLY A 105 4.37 -14.71 -7.94
CA GLY A 105 4.31 -13.71 -9.01
C GLY A 105 4.46 -12.28 -8.48
N GLU A 106 4.13 -11.31 -9.33
CA GLU A 106 4.28 -9.89 -9.03
C GLU A 106 3.46 -9.45 -7.83
N ARG A 107 4.02 -8.53 -7.05
CA ARG A 107 3.45 -7.92 -5.86
C ARG A 107 3.02 -6.49 -6.15
N GLY A 108 2.16 -5.96 -5.31
CA GLY A 108 1.75 -4.55 -5.35
C GLY A 108 0.82 -4.21 -6.51
N CYS A 109 0.70 -2.92 -6.75
CA CYS A 109 -0.26 -2.35 -7.67
C CYS A 109 0.27 -2.32 -9.11
N ALA A 110 -0.64 -2.47 -10.06
CA ALA A 110 -0.33 -2.39 -11.48
C ALA A 110 -1.18 -1.32 -12.17
N THR A 111 -0.56 -0.54 -13.07
CA THR A 111 -1.26 0.46 -13.88
C THR A 111 -2.37 -0.21 -14.70
N GLY A 112 -3.56 0.39 -14.71
CA GLY A 112 -4.72 -0.11 -15.45
C GLY A 112 -5.44 -1.30 -14.79
N ALA A 113 -4.98 -1.78 -13.63
CA ALA A 113 -5.62 -2.90 -12.94
C ALA A 113 -7.05 -2.59 -12.53
N ALA A 114 -7.31 -1.35 -12.09
CA ALA A 114 -8.64 -0.92 -11.66
C ALA A 114 -9.64 -0.75 -12.81
N THR A 115 -9.15 -0.61 -14.06
CA THR A 115 -10.00 -0.44 -15.26
C THR A 115 -10.02 -1.65 -16.20
N ALA A 116 -9.26 -2.70 -15.88
CA ALA A 116 -9.25 -3.93 -16.65
C ALA A 116 -10.63 -4.60 -16.70
N VAL A 117 -10.89 -5.41 -17.73
CA VAL A 117 -12.16 -6.18 -17.83
C VAL A 117 -12.25 -7.13 -16.63
N ALA A 118 -13.37 -7.14 -15.91
CA ALA A 118 -13.54 -7.91 -14.68
C ALA A 118 -13.27 -9.42 -14.86
N SER A 119 -13.75 -10.01 -15.97
CA SER A 119 -13.46 -11.41 -16.28
C SER A 119 -11.96 -11.69 -16.51
N SER A 120 -11.21 -10.69 -17.03
CA SER A 120 -9.75 -10.82 -17.18
C SER A 120 -9.02 -10.70 -15.84
N VAL A 121 -9.54 -9.91 -14.89
CA VAL A 121 -9.02 -9.83 -13.52
C VAL A 121 -9.24 -11.15 -12.79
N LEU A 122 -10.43 -11.73 -12.91
CA LEU A 122 -10.77 -13.02 -12.30
C LEU A 122 -9.99 -14.17 -12.94
N GLY A 123 -9.86 -14.17 -14.28
CA GLY A 123 -9.26 -15.27 -15.03
C GLY A 123 -10.01 -16.60 -14.80
N ASP A 124 -9.27 -17.68 -14.71
CA ASP A 124 -9.83 -19.03 -14.46
C ASP A 124 -10.05 -19.35 -12.97
N ARG A 125 -9.94 -18.35 -12.10
CA ARG A 125 -10.02 -18.53 -10.65
C ARG A 125 -11.46 -18.68 -10.17
N THR A 126 -11.60 -19.39 -9.07
CA THR A 126 -12.83 -19.39 -8.25
C THR A 126 -12.53 -18.71 -6.93
N GLY A 127 -13.34 -17.70 -6.58
CA GLY A 127 -13.18 -16.92 -5.36
C GLY A 127 -13.09 -15.43 -5.63
N SER A 128 -12.27 -14.72 -4.85
CA SER A 128 -12.06 -13.28 -4.99
C SER A 128 -10.64 -12.93 -5.42
N VAL A 129 -10.54 -12.00 -6.33
CA VAL A 129 -9.27 -11.37 -6.74
C VAL A 129 -9.33 -9.89 -6.38
N VAL A 130 -8.39 -9.44 -5.57
CA VAL A 130 -8.19 -8.02 -5.26
C VAL A 130 -7.00 -7.51 -6.05
N VAL A 131 -7.22 -6.48 -6.85
CA VAL A 131 -6.15 -5.76 -7.56
C VAL A 131 -6.12 -4.32 -7.15
N CYS A 132 -4.97 -3.69 -7.28
CA CYS A 132 -4.80 -2.30 -6.90
C CYS A 132 -4.12 -1.47 -7.99
N GLU A 133 -4.34 -0.16 -7.91
CA GLU A 133 -3.70 0.85 -8.74
C GLU A 133 -3.43 2.11 -7.91
N ILE A 134 -2.19 2.63 -7.96
CA ILE A 134 -1.85 3.91 -7.36
C ILE A 134 -2.35 5.01 -8.29
N THR A 135 -3.28 5.84 -7.82
CA THR A 135 -3.93 6.87 -8.63
C THR A 135 -3.29 8.22 -8.50
N VAL A 136 -2.69 8.51 -7.36
CA VAL A 136 -1.94 9.73 -7.10
C VAL A 136 -0.79 9.44 -6.16
N ALA A 137 0.40 9.99 -6.49
CA ALA A 137 1.56 10.08 -5.62
C ALA A 137 2.30 11.36 -5.98
N ARG A 138 1.93 12.48 -5.35
CA ARG A 138 2.45 13.82 -5.66
C ARG A 138 2.51 14.69 -4.40
N GLY A 139 3.62 15.36 -4.19
CA GLY A 139 3.83 16.11 -2.96
C GLY A 139 3.59 15.22 -1.75
N THR A 140 2.77 15.64 -0.82
CA THR A 140 2.38 14.87 0.37
C THR A 140 1.14 13.98 0.17
N VAL A 141 0.57 13.95 -1.05
CA VAL A 141 -0.67 13.24 -1.33
C VAL A 141 -0.38 11.87 -1.93
N PHE A 142 -1.06 10.86 -1.39
CA PHE A 142 -1.08 9.50 -1.91
C PHE A 142 -2.51 9.00 -2.04
N GLY A 143 -2.79 8.20 -3.08
CA GLY A 143 -4.08 7.58 -3.29
C GLY A 143 -3.97 6.24 -4.01
N GLU A 144 -4.74 5.27 -3.55
CA GLU A 144 -4.78 3.90 -4.06
C GLU A 144 -6.22 3.45 -4.26
N ILE A 145 -6.47 2.81 -5.39
CA ILE A 145 -7.72 2.11 -5.68
C ILE A 145 -7.51 0.62 -5.49
N LEU A 146 -8.44 -0.01 -4.79
CA LEU A 146 -8.58 -1.45 -4.70
C LEU A 146 -9.88 -1.86 -5.38
N ARG A 147 -9.78 -2.88 -6.24
CA ARG A 147 -10.94 -3.48 -6.91
C ARG A 147 -11.01 -4.96 -6.56
N THR A 148 -12.14 -5.38 -6.04
CA THR A 148 -12.42 -6.78 -5.68
C THR A 148 -13.38 -7.36 -6.71
N VAL A 149 -12.91 -8.37 -7.44
CA VAL A 149 -13.70 -9.14 -8.41
C VAL A 149 -13.91 -10.54 -7.85
N THR A 150 -15.15 -10.98 -7.75
CA THR A 150 -15.53 -12.30 -7.24
C THR A 150 -16.28 -13.09 -8.30
N GLY A 151 -16.05 -14.39 -8.35
CA GLY A 151 -16.73 -15.25 -9.31
C GLY A 151 -16.10 -16.64 -9.42
N ALA A 152 -16.38 -17.33 -10.52
CA ALA A 152 -15.85 -18.66 -10.80
C ALA A 152 -15.62 -18.84 -12.30
N ALA A 153 -14.43 -19.34 -12.69
CA ALA A 153 -14.08 -19.71 -14.06
C ALA A 153 -14.45 -18.65 -15.13
N GLY A 154 -14.14 -17.38 -14.85
CA GLY A 154 -14.42 -16.25 -15.74
C GLY A 154 -15.82 -15.66 -15.62
N GLU A 155 -16.74 -16.30 -14.91
CA GLU A 155 -18.08 -15.76 -14.61
C GLU A 155 -18.02 -14.88 -13.36
N VAL A 156 -18.22 -13.57 -13.56
CA VAL A 156 -18.15 -12.57 -12.48
C VAL A 156 -19.50 -12.47 -11.77
N THR A 157 -19.48 -12.65 -10.46
CA THR A 157 -20.69 -12.51 -9.61
C THR A 157 -20.72 -11.19 -8.84
N SER A 158 -19.56 -10.58 -8.58
CA SER A 158 -19.44 -9.29 -7.91
C SER A 158 -18.19 -8.55 -8.39
N ASP A 159 -18.30 -7.24 -8.51
CA ASP A 159 -17.22 -6.33 -8.90
C ASP A 159 -17.38 -5.03 -8.13
N THR A 160 -16.49 -4.77 -7.19
CA THR A 160 -16.56 -3.60 -6.31
C THR A 160 -15.23 -2.85 -6.32
N THR A 161 -15.31 -1.54 -6.27
CA THR A 161 -14.14 -0.65 -6.24
C THR A 161 -14.20 0.24 -5.00
N GLN A 162 -13.07 0.39 -4.33
CA GLN A 162 -12.87 1.33 -3.23
C GLN A 162 -11.56 2.08 -3.47
N ALA A 163 -11.56 3.36 -3.24
CA ALA A 163 -10.36 4.17 -3.35
C ALA A 163 -10.16 4.97 -2.06
N PHE A 164 -8.91 5.04 -1.63
CA PHE A 164 -8.51 5.77 -0.43
C PHE A 164 -7.42 6.78 -0.79
N TYR A 165 -7.49 7.89 -0.11
CA TYR A 165 -6.57 9.01 -0.29
C TYR A 165 -6.08 9.51 1.06
N THR A 166 -4.86 10.01 1.09
CA THR A 166 -4.30 10.68 2.26
C THR A 166 -3.52 11.91 1.84
N ASP A 167 -3.56 12.93 2.69
CA ASP A 167 -2.57 14.00 2.69
C ASP A 167 -1.70 13.84 3.94
N LEU A 168 -0.47 13.43 3.75
CA LEU A 168 0.50 13.15 4.81
C LEU A 168 0.90 14.41 5.59
N ALA A 169 0.71 15.60 5.01
CA ALA A 169 0.99 16.85 5.71
C ALA A 169 -0.03 17.14 6.82
N THR A 170 -1.27 16.72 6.62
CA THR A 170 -2.36 16.92 7.59
C THR A 170 -2.71 15.66 8.36
N GLY A 171 -2.27 14.49 7.87
CA GLY A 171 -2.67 13.18 8.37
C GLY A 171 -4.11 12.79 8.01
N ALA A 172 -4.78 13.57 7.16
CA ALA A 172 -6.14 13.28 6.72
C ALA A 172 -6.18 12.03 5.84
N VAL A 173 -7.13 11.14 6.11
CA VAL A 173 -7.42 9.96 5.30
C VAL A 173 -8.92 9.92 5.00
N GLY A 174 -9.28 9.59 3.76
CA GLY A 174 -10.66 9.45 3.35
C GLY A 174 -10.82 8.51 2.15
N SER A 175 -12.02 7.98 1.99
CA SER A 175 -12.42 7.31 0.75
C SER A 175 -12.61 8.33 -0.38
N ALA A 176 -12.71 7.86 -1.63
CA ALA A 176 -13.00 8.76 -2.74
C ALA A 176 -14.34 9.52 -2.56
N ALA A 177 -15.31 8.95 -1.88
CA ALA A 177 -16.57 9.63 -1.58
C ALA A 177 -16.36 10.79 -0.58
N ASP A 178 -15.45 10.65 0.38
CA ASP A 178 -15.12 11.68 1.37
C ASP A 178 -14.37 12.88 0.77
N LEU A 179 -13.91 12.76 -0.47
CA LEU A 179 -13.32 13.89 -1.21
C LEU A 179 -14.38 14.91 -1.66
N PHE A 180 -15.68 14.56 -1.56
CA PHE A 180 -16.79 15.40 -1.99
C PHE A 180 -17.69 15.79 -0.80
N GLU A 181 -17.87 17.09 -0.57
CA GLU A 181 -18.85 17.60 0.43
C GLU A 181 -20.25 17.78 -0.17
N GLY A 182 -20.33 17.93 -1.48
CA GLY A 182 -21.58 18.21 -2.18
C GLY A 182 -21.93 17.22 -3.29
N PRO A 183 -22.07 15.91 -3.04
CA PRO A 183 -22.30 14.93 -4.10
C PRO A 183 -23.57 15.22 -4.94
N ALA A 184 -24.59 15.86 -4.37
CA ALA A 184 -25.78 16.29 -5.12
C ALA A 184 -25.47 17.39 -6.16
N ALA A 185 -24.57 18.33 -5.84
CA ALA A 185 -24.13 19.33 -6.79
C ALA A 185 -23.29 18.71 -7.91
N VAL A 186 -22.44 17.74 -7.58
CA VAL A 186 -21.68 16.97 -8.57
C VAL A 186 -22.59 16.16 -9.48
N TRP A 187 -23.64 15.56 -8.93
CA TRP A 187 -24.69 14.90 -9.74
C TRP A 187 -25.29 15.86 -10.76
N VAL A 188 -25.77 17.02 -10.30
CA VAL A 188 -26.42 18.02 -11.17
C VAL A 188 -25.47 18.43 -12.30
N ALA A 189 -24.22 18.74 -11.99
CA ALA A 189 -23.22 19.11 -12.98
C ALA A 189 -22.91 17.95 -13.95
N THR A 190 -22.83 16.73 -13.45
CA THR A 190 -22.59 15.51 -14.25
C THR A 190 -23.73 15.28 -15.24
N VAL A 191 -24.98 15.30 -14.78
CA VAL A 191 -26.15 15.12 -15.63
C VAL A 191 -26.28 16.25 -16.65
N ASP A 192 -25.98 17.49 -16.26
CA ASP A 192 -25.99 18.64 -17.19
C ASP A 192 -24.96 18.50 -18.31
N ALA A 193 -23.73 18.08 -17.97
CA ALA A 193 -22.70 17.80 -18.96
C ALA A 193 -23.13 16.67 -19.91
N LEU A 194 -23.64 15.57 -19.37
CA LEU A 194 -24.10 14.42 -20.14
C LEU A 194 -25.25 14.79 -21.10
N ARG A 195 -26.30 15.43 -20.61
CA ARG A 195 -27.45 15.78 -21.48
C ARG A 195 -27.03 16.67 -22.65
N ARG A 196 -26.10 17.61 -22.43
CA ARG A 196 -25.58 18.51 -23.47
C ARG A 196 -24.73 17.75 -24.50
N ASP A 197 -23.81 16.91 -24.04
CA ASP A 197 -22.96 16.10 -24.93
C ASP A 197 -23.80 15.15 -25.80
N PHE A 198 -24.87 14.58 -25.23
CA PHE A 198 -25.77 13.68 -25.91
C PHE A 198 -26.89 14.39 -26.72
N GLY A 199 -26.86 15.74 -26.82
CA GLY A 199 -27.61 16.53 -27.79
C GLY A 199 -28.93 17.08 -27.25
N SER A 200 -29.11 17.21 -25.95
CA SER A 200 -30.25 17.94 -25.39
C SER A 200 -30.13 19.44 -25.68
N LEU A 201 -31.24 20.04 -26.12
CA LEU A 201 -31.39 21.49 -26.30
C LEU A 201 -32.18 22.14 -25.14
N SER A 202 -32.54 21.36 -24.13
CA SER A 202 -33.27 21.86 -22.97
C SER A 202 -32.46 22.89 -22.19
N LEU A 203 -33.09 24.01 -21.84
CA LEU A 203 -32.55 25.05 -20.96
C LEU A 203 -33.08 24.91 -19.52
N ALA A 204 -33.92 23.92 -19.25
CA ALA A 204 -34.43 23.67 -17.90
C ALA A 204 -33.28 23.24 -16.99
N ASP A 205 -33.34 23.62 -15.72
CA ASP A 205 -32.39 23.16 -14.72
C ASP A 205 -32.49 21.66 -14.51
N VAL A 206 -31.34 21.01 -14.28
CA VAL A 206 -31.28 19.60 -13.88
C VAL A 206 -31.84 19.48 -12.46
N GLN A 207 -32.73 18.51 -12.26
CA GLN A 207 -33.32 18.28 -10.95
C GLN A 207 -32.32 17.60 -9.99
N PRO A 208 -32.30 17.99 -8.72
CA PRO A 208 -31.50 17.26 -7.73
C PRO A 208 -31.91 15.77 -7.69
N PRO A 209 -30.95 14.87 -7.43
CA PRO A 209 -31.24 13.44 -7.35
C PRO A 209 -32.13 13.12 -6.14
N GLY A 210 -32.99 12.10 -6.26
CA GLY A 210 -33.64 11.51 -5.10
C GLY A 210 -32.65 10.69 -4.24
N ASP A 211 -33.05 10.38 -3.00
CA ASP A 211 -32.15 9.73 -2.03
C ASP A 211 -31.48 8.46 -2.56
N ALA A 212 -32.21 7.59 -3.25
CA ALA A 212 -31.66 6.36 -3.81
C ALA A 212 -30.66 6.62 -4.94
N GLN A 213 -30.93 7.62 -5.80
CA GLN A 213 -30.04 8.01 -6.88
C GLN A 213 -28.76 8.65 -6.33
N LEU A 214 -28.91 9.50 -5.30
CA LEU A 214 -27.78 10.13 -4.62
C LEU A 214 -26.87 9.09 -3.96
N ALA A 215 -27.44 8.10 -3.28
CA ALA A 215 -26.70 7.02 -2.65
C ALA A 215 -25.90 6.21 -3.69
N ALA A 216 -26.54 5.80 -4.79
CA ALA A 216 -25.89 5.07 -5.88
C ALA A 216 -24.78 5.90 -6.55
N PHE A 217 -25.03 7.18 -6.79
CA PHE A 217 -24.05 8.10 -7.35
C PHE A 217 -22.85 8.30 -6.41
N THR A 218 -23.11 8.53 -5.12
CA THR A 218 -22.05 8.66 -4.10
C THR A 218 -21.17 7.41 -4.05
N GLN A 219 -21.79 6.22 -4.15
CA GLN A 219 -21.04 4.97 -4.24
C GLN A 219 -20.17 4.92 -5.52
N SER A 220 -20.67 5.42 -6.65
CA SER A 220 -19.91 5.44 -7.90
C SER A 220 -18.67 6.36 -7.82
N LEU A 221 -18.70 7.39 -6.98
CA LEU A 221 -17.55 8.28 -6.73
C LEU A 221 -16.32 7.55 -6.20
N ALA A 222 -16.46 6.32 -5.69
CA ALA A 222 -15.33 5.46 -5.33
C ALA A 222 -14.37 5.20 -6.51
N SER A 223 -14.83 5.37 -7.74
CA SER A 223 -14.02 5.25 -8.96
C SER A 223 -13.61 6.60 -9.57
N ALA A 224 -13.85 7.72 -8.89
CA ALA A 224 -13.41 9.03 -9.35
C ALA A 224 -11.88 9.11 -9.46
N ARG A 225 -11.40 9.88 -10.44
CA ARG A 225 -9.96 10.05 -10.71
C ARG A 225 -9.59 11.52 -10.56
N PHE A 226 -8.44 11.75 -9.98
CA PHE A 226 -7.88 13.06 -9.74
C PHE A 226 -6.51 13.17 -10.40
N ALA A 227 -6.33 14.05 -11.36
CA ALA A 227 -5.03 14.23 -12.01
C ALA A 227 -4.89 15.62 -12.62
N GLY A 228 -3.77 16.28 -12.30
CA GLY A 228 -3.37 17.52 -12.96
C GLY A 228 -4.31 18.73 -12.77
N GLY A 229 -5.11 18.72 -11.71
CA GLY A 229 -6.14 19.74 -11.46
C GLY A 229 -7.51 19.36 -12.02
N ASP A 230 -7.63 18.20 -12.66
CA ASP A 230 -8.90 17.70 -13.18
C ASP A 230 -9.46 16.61 -12.27
N VAL A 231 -10.79 16.56 -12.19
CA VAL A 231 -11.56 15.56 -11.45
C VAL A 231 -12.49 14.84 -12.43
N ALA A 232 -12.22 13.58 -12.71
CA ALA A 232 -13.06 12.75 -13.56
C ALA A 232 -14.05 11.94 -12.72
N VAL A 233 -15.31 12.30 -12.84
CA VAL A 233 -16.44 11.66 -12.17
C VAL A 233 -16.95 10.52 -13.03
N PRO A 234 -16.98 9.26 -12.52
CA PRO A 234 -17.45 8.13 -13.29
C PRO A 234 -18.96 8.19 -13.53
N VAL A 235 -19.38 7.77 -14.72
CA VAL A 235 -20.78 7.62 -15.07
C VAL A 235 -21.16 6.16 -14.97
N ALA A 236 -21.93 5.81 -13.94
CA ALA A 236 -22.40 4.43 -13.75
C ALA A 236 -23.24 3.95 -14.97
N ALA A 237 -23.11 2.67 -15.30
CA ALA A 237 -23.83 2.10 -16.46
C ALA A 237 -25.36 2.19 -16.33
N ASP A 238 -25.86 2.13 -15.10
CA ASP A 238 -27.26 2.21 -14.70
C ASP A 238 -27.70 3.63 -14.30
N LEU A 239 -26.84 4.64 -14.53
CA LEU A 239 -27.21 6.03 -14.23
C LEU A 239 -28.47 6.42 -14.98
N HIS A 240 -29.50 6.76 -14.22
CA HIS A 240 -30.79 7.21 -14.72
C HIS A 240 -31.09 8.61 -14.22
N ALA A 241 -31.41 9.50 -15.15
CA ALA A 241 -31.89 10.85 -14.86
C ALA A 241 -32.94 11.22 -15.91
N PRO A 242 -34.08 11.83 -15.52
CA PRO A 242 -35.16 12.20 -16.47
C PRO A 242 -34.68 13.08 -17.63
N GLU A 243 -33.64 13.88 -17.40
CA GLU A 243 -33.06 14.77 -18.40
C GLU A 243 -32.32 14.03 -19.53
N LEU A 244 -32.01 12.78 -19.33
CA LEU A 244 -31.35 11.90 -20.30
C LEU A 244 -32.38 11.01 -21.05
N ASP A 245 -33.61 10.95 -20.58
CA ASP A 245 -34.68 10.15 -21.20
C ASP A 245 -35.00 10.70 -22.60
N GLY A 246 -35.18 9.78 -23.54
CA GLY A 246 -35.47 10.12 -24.92
C GLY A 246 -34.32 10.62 -25.76
N LEU A 247 -33.10 10.81 -25.19
CA LEU A 247 -31.93 11.15 -25.97
C LEU A 247 -31.41 9.92 -26.72
N VAL A 248 -31.59 9.89 -28.04
CA VAL A 248 -31.25 8.74 -28.89
C VAL A 248 -29.79 8.32 -28.75
N ARG A 249 -28.86 9.27 -28.73
CA ARG A 249 -27.42 8.98 -28.56
C ARG A 249 -27.11 8.40 -27.17
N TRP A 250 -27.79 8.87 -26.13
CA TRP A 250 -27.65 8.34 -24.79
C TRP A 250 -28.13 6.89 -24.72
N ASN A 251 -29.30 6.60 -25.24
CA ASN A 251 -29.89 5.26 -25.24
C ASN A 251 -29.10 4.27 -26.11
N ALA A 252 -28.41 4.75 -27.16
CA ALA A 252 -27.62 3.95 -28.10
C ALA A 252 -26.16 3.74 -27.67
N ARG A 253 -25.67 4.39 -26.58
CA ARG A 253 -24.25 4.38 -26.18
C ARG A 253 -23.73 2.98 -25.87
N GLY A 254 -24.59 2.03 -25.49
CA GLY A 254 -24.20 0.66 -25.08
C GLY A 254 -23.31 0.62 -23.83
N ALA A 255 -23.21 -0.53 -23.22
CA ALA A 255 -22.37 -0.74 -22.00
C ALA A 255 -20.85 -0.84 -22.34
N GLN A 256 -20.38 -0.34 -23.47
CA GLN A 256 -19.09 -0.78 -24.02
C GLN A 256 -17.86 -0.04 -23.54
N ARG A 257 -17.95 1.08 -22.82
CA ARG A 257 -16.76 1.78 -22.24
C ARG A 257 -17.16 2.52 -20.96
N PRO A 258 -16.25 2.62 -19.98
CA PRO A 258 -16.44 3.54 -18.88
C PRO A 258 -16.56 4.96 -19.44
N LEU A 259 -17.57 5.70 -18.98
CA LEU A 259 -17.75 7.13 -19.26
C LEU A 259 -17.40 7.92 -18.01
N PHE A 260 -16.76 9.06 -18.22
CA PHE A 260 -16.48 10.02 -17.17
C PHE A 260 -16.97 11.40 -17.58
N VAL A 261 -17.32 12.22 -16.59
CA VAL A 261 -17.42 13.66 -16.77
C VAL A 261 -16.23 14.27 -16.05
N THR A 262 -15.34 14.89 -16.80
CA THR A 262 -14.14 15.51 -16.28
C THR A 262 -14.41 17.00 -16.05
N PHE A 263 -14.18 17.45 -14.83
CA PHE A 263 -14.28 18.82 -14.39
C PHE A 263 -12.89 19.38 -14.11
N THR A 264 -12.67 20.64 -14.42
CA THR A 264 -11.54 21.38 -13.90
C THR A 264 -11.76 21.71 -12.42
N LEU A 265 -10.67 21.97 -11.68
CA LEU A 265 -10.77 22.34 -10.27
C LEU A 265 -11.67 23.56 -10.06
N ASP A 266 -11.58 24.58 -10.93
CA ASP A 266 -12.40 25.79 -10.83
C ASP A 266 -13.90 25.50 -10.93
N GLU A 267 -14.27 24.48 -11.72
CA GLU A 267 -15.67 24.08 -11.92
C GLU A 267 -16.25 23.29 -10.73
N ILE A 268 -15.41 22.56 -9.97
CA ILE A 268 -15.89 21.61 -8.96
C ILE A 268 -15.40 21.91 -7.54
N SER A 269 -14.49 22.86 -7.35
CA SER A 269 -13.84 23.14 -6.06
C SER A 269 -14.83 23.38 -4.90
N GLY A 270 -15.98 23.97 -5.20
CA GLY A 270 -17.05 24.21 -4.22
C GLY A 270 -17.77 22.95 -3.73
N ALA A 271 -17.58 21.81 -4.40
CA ALA A 271 -18.15 20.53 -4.03
C ALA A 271 -17.10 19.55 -3.44
N LEU A 272 -15.83 19.97 -3.37
CA LEU A 272 -14.75 19.17 -2.79
C LEU A 272 -14.57 19.47 -1.31
N SER A 273 -14.25 18.45 -0.54
CA SER A 273 -13.75 18.58 0.83
C SER A 273 -12.32 19.16 0.86
N ASP A 274 -11.80 19.46 2.05
CA ASP A 274 -10.40 19.92 2.18
C ASP A 274 -9.42 18.89 1.63
N LEU A 275 -9.64 17.61 1.93
CA LEU A 275 -8.83 16.52 1.36
C LEU A 275 -9.02 16.42 -0.15
N GLY A 276 -10.24 16.55 -0.66
CA GLY A 276 -10.52 16.54 -2.09
C GLY A 276 -9.79 17.65 -2.83
N ARG A 277 -9.77 18.87 -2.28
CA ARG A 277 -8.98 19.99 -2.81
C ARG A 277 -7.48 19.71 -2.79
N ALA A 278 -6.96 19.18 -1.66
CA ALA A 278 -5.55 18.80 -1.56
C ALA A 278 -5.14 17.78 -2.63
N VAL A 279 -5.97 16.75 -2.84
CA VAL A 279 -5.75 15.72 -3.89
C VAL A 279 -5.78 16.33 -5.29
N ALA A 280 -6.73 17.22 -5.57
CA ALA A 280 -6.88 17.84 -6.90
C ALA A 280 -5.70 18.76 -7.27
N VAL A 281 -5.14 19.51 -6.30
CA VAL A 281 -4.00 20.43 -6.54
C VAL A 281 -2.63 19.78 -6.39
N ALA A 282 -2.57 18.52 -5.94
CA ALA A 282 -1.31 17.82 -5.67
C ALA A 282 -0.40 17.84 -6.90
N SER A 283 0.84 18.28 -6.72
CA SER A 283 1.79 18.48 -7.80
C SER A 283 3.22 18.21 -7.34
N GLY A 284 4.14 18.10 -8.30
CA GLY A 284 5.55 17.78 -8.02
C GLY A 284 5.79 16.30 -7.74
N PRO A 285 7.04 15.91 -7.48
CA PRO A 285 7.39 14.55 -7.11
C PRO A 285 6.81 14.20 -5.74
N TYR A 286 6.50 12.92 -5.53
CA TYR A 286 6.08 12.41 -4.23
C TYR A 286 7.15 12.66 -3.18
N SER A 287 6.76 13.17 -2.02
CA SER A 287 7.62 13.52 -0.90
C SER A 287 7.18 12.86 0.42
N GLY A 288 6.39 11.81 0.32
CA GLY A 288 5.98 11.00 1.47
C GLY A 288 7.10 10.11 2.00
N PRO A 289 6.80 9.26 2.99
CA PRO A 289 7.78 8.37 3.57
C PRO A 289 8.41 7.49 2.50
N VAL A 290 9.72 7.31 2.61
CA VAL A 290 10.50 6.38 1.81
C VAL A 290 10.85 5.19 2.68
N SER A 291 10.83 4.00 2.09
CA SER A 291 11.34 2.82 2.77
C SER A 291 12.84 2.99 3.00
N ALA A 292 13.28 2.98 4.22
CA ALA A 292 14.71 2.98 4.58
C ALA A 292 15.34 1.59 4.34
N GLY A 293 14.92 0.89 3.31
CA GLY A 293 15.42 -0.42 2.92
C GLY A 293 14.44 -1.55 3.21
N ALA A 294 14.10 -1.86 4.43
CA ALA A 294 13.40 -3.12 4.69
C ALA A 294 12.43 -3.08 5.89
N GLY A 295 12.50 -2.05 6.73
CA GLY A 295 11.78 -2.08 8.00
C GLY A 295 10.33 -1.62 7.87
N PHE A 296 9.40 -2.52 8.14
CA PHE A 296 8.05 -2.19 8.51
C PHE A 296 7.90 -2.37 9.99
N GLU A 297 7.51 -1.31 10.66
CA GLU A 297 7.16 -1.38 12.07
C GLU A 297 5.88 -2.22 12.30
N ARG A 298 5.02 -2.32 11.30
CA ARG A 298 3.78 -3.13 11.36
C ARG A 298 3.57 -3.88 10.05
N MET A 299 3.73 -5.19 10.12
CA MET A 299 3.39 -6.11 9.02
C MET A 299 2.14 -6.93 9.43
N PRO A 300 1.10 -7.02 8.59
CA PRO A 300 -0.10 -7.79 8.89
C PRO A 300 0.19 -9.31 8.77
N CYS A 301 0.98 -9.85 9.70
CA CYS A 301 1.44 -11.24 9.66
C CYS A 301 0.32 -12.27 9.87
N ASP A 302 -0.87 -11.85 10.23
CA ASP A 302 -2.08 -12.65 10.23
C ASP A 302 -2.76 -12.71 8.84
N LEU A 303 -2.42 -11.79 7.94
CA LEU A 303 -2.84 -11.80 6.53
C LEU A 303 -1.79 -12.40 5.61
N VAL A 304 -0.53 -12.03 5.78
CA VAL A 304 0.57 -12.49 4.92
C VAL A 304 1.50 -13.42 5.68
N PRO A 305 2.11 -14.41 5.01
CA PRO A 305 3.03 -15.30 5.69
C PRO A 305 4.32 -14.57 6.05
N CYS A 306 4.50 -14.22 7.32
CA CYS A 306 5.73 -13.65 7.86
C CYS A 306 6.66 -14.73 8.39
N MET A 307 7.96 -14.45 8.34
CA MET A 307 8.99 -15.14 9.10
C MET A 307 10.10 -14.18 9.51
N ALA A 308 10.74 -14.43 10.64
CA ALA A 308 11.93 -13.69 11.04
C ALA A 308 13.18 -14.41 10.57
N MET A 309 13.96 -13.71 9.74
CA MET A 309 15.34 -14.10 9.46
C MET A 309 16.25 -13.48 10.51
N THR A 310 17.07 -14.28 11.18
CA THR A 310 17.93 -13.81 12.24
C THR A 310 19.37 -14.20 11.98
N LEU A 311 20.29 -13.30 12.31
CA LEU A 311 21.72 -13.39 12.01
C LEU A 311 22.51 -13.19 13.30
N ASP A 312 23.30 -14.19 13.69
CA ASP A 312 24.04 -14.20 14.94
C ASP A 312 25.54 -13.91 14.73
N ASP A 313 26.22 -13.58 15.82
CA ASP A 313 27.67 -13.41 15.98
C ASP A 313 28.26 -12.16 15.35
N GLY A 314 27.53 -11.44 14.51
CA GLY A 314 27.99 -10.21 13.89
C GLY A 314 28.18 -9.03 14.88
N PRO A 315 28.43 -7.83 14.36
CA PRO A 315 28.76 -7.55 12.97
C PRO A 315 30.16 -8.04 12.56
N SER A 316 30.30 -8.34 11.27
CA SER A 316 31.59 -8.71 10.67
C SER A 316 31.87 -7.88 9.41
N THR A 317 32.96 -8.16 8.73
CA THR A 317 33.25 -7.58 7.41
C THR A 317 32.33 -8.07 6.31
N LEU A 318 31.56 -9.14 6.54
CA LEU A 318 30.55 -9.69 5.61
C LEU A 318 29.18 -9.04 5.80
N THR A 319 28.85 -8.57 7.00
CA THR A 319 27.53 -7.99 7.34
C THR A 319 27.04 -6.95 6.31
N PRO A 320 27.88 -6.06 5.75
CA PRO A 320 27.43 -5.12 4.72
C PRO A 320 26.83 -5.77 3.46
N THR A 321 27.34 -6.95 3.04
CA THR A 321 26.79 -7.70 1.90
C THR A 321 25.39 -8.21 2.19
N PHE A 322 25.13 -8.67 3.44
CA PHE A 322 23.79 -9.09 3.87
C PHE A 322 22.80 -7.93 3.84
N LEU A 323 23.22 -6.75 4.30
CA LEU A 323 22.39 -5.55 4.29
C LEU A 323 22.03 -5.12 2.85
N ASP A 324 22.99 -5.17 1.92
CA ASP A 324 22.74 -4.87 0.51
C ASP A 324 21.68 -5.81 -0.09
N VAL A 325 21.76 -7.12 0.18
CA VAL A 325 20.77 -8.10 -0.28
C VAL A 325 19.39 -7.84 0.33
N LEU A 326 19.32 -7.57 1.63
CA LEU A 326 18.06 -7.31 2.32
C LEU A 326 17.39 -6.05 1.77
N ARG A 327 18.14 -4.98 1.57
CA ARG A 327 17.67 -3.74 0.95
C ARG A 327 17.12 -3.99 -0.46
N ASP A 328 17.91 -4.65 -1.32
CA ASP A 328 17.54 -4.91 -2.72
C ASP A 328 16.31 -5.82 -2.84
N GLN A 329 16.04 -6.62 -1.82
CA GLN A 329 14.89 -7.51 -1.73
C GLN A 329 13.75 -6.97 -0.85
N HIS A 330 13.82 -5.72 -0.39
CA HIS A 330 12.84 -5.11 0.52
C HIS A 330 12.48 -6.05 1.69
N SER A 331 13.48 -6.52 2.40
CA SER A 331 13.38 -7.53 3.45
C SER A 331 14.05 -7.04 4.73
N ALA A 332 13.49 -7.36 5.90
CA ALA A 332 14.07 -7.05 7.19
C ALA A 332 14.64 -8.31 7.87
N ALA A 333 15.55 -8.10 8.81
CA ALA A 333 16.13 -9.14 9.62
C ALA A 333 16.45 -8.62 11.03
N THR A 334 16.62 -9.55 11.99
CA THR A 334 17.12 -9.24 13.33
C THR A 334 18.56 -9.71 13.44
N PHE A 335 19.44 -8.82 13.85
CA PHE A 335 20.87 -9.11 14.04
C PHE A 335 21.19 -9.22 15.53
N PHE A 336 21.47 -10.45 15.99
CA PHE A 336 21.93 -10.71 17.34
C PHE A 336 23.43 -10.52 17.40
N MET A 337 23.85 -9.37 17.91
CA MET A 337 25.23 -8.92 17.83
C MET A 337 26.03 -9.18 19.10
N LEU A 338 27.29 -9.61 18.93
CA LEU A 338 28.25 -9.64 20.03
C LEU A 338 28.76 -8.23 20.34
N GLY A 339 28.76 -7.83 21.60
CA GLY A 339 29.26 -6.52 22.05
C GLY A 339 30.71 -6.29 21.61
N LYS A 340 31.57 -7.31 21.71
CA LYS A 340 32.96 -7.28 21.24
C LYS A 340 33.09 -6.94 19.76
N ASN A 341 32.20 -7.46 18.90
CA ASN A 341 32.21 -7.22 17.46
C ASN A 341 31.58 -5.86 17.13
N ALA A 342 30.48 -5.53 17.77
CA ALA A 342 29.82 -4.23 17.64
C ALA A 342 30.75 -3.06 17.98
N SER A 343 31.61 -3.21 19.02
CA SER A 343 32.60 -2.20 19.40
C SER A 343 33.63 -1.90 18.31
N ARG A 344 33.87 -2.83 17.38
CA ARG A 344 34.83 -2.71 16.28
C ARG A 344 34.19 -2.29 14.96
N HIS A 345 32.88 -2.46 14.84
CA HIS A 345 32.09 -2.22 13.63
C HIS A 345 30.90 -1.27 13.90
N ALA A 346 31.15 -0.19 14.64
CA ALA A 346 30.10 0.76 15.07
C ALA A 346 29.28 1.31 13.89
N ASP A 347 29.92 1.64 12.78
CA ASP A 347 29.25 2.15 11.58
C ASP A 347 28.30 1.09 10.96
N THR A 348 28.65 -0.19 11.05
CA THR A 348 27.78 -1.28 10.58
C THR A 348 26.55 -1.43 11.48
N VAL A 349 26.70 -1.31 12.81
CA VAL A 349 25.57 -1.32 13.74
C VAL A 349 24.60 -0.18 13.43
N ALA A 350 25.14 1.04 13.23
CA ALA A 350 24.34 2.20 12.85
C ALA A 350 23.62 1.99 11.51
N ARG A 351 24.29 1.38 10.53
CA ARG A 351 23.70 1.04 9.23
C ARG A 351 22.56 0.03 9.35
N VAL A 352 22.74 -1.05 10.15
CA VAL A 352 21.68 -2.04 10.43
C VAL A 352 20.41 -1.34 10.93
N ALA A 353 20.56 -0.45 11.90
CA ALA A 353 19.43 0.30 12.44
C ALA A 353 18.81 1.27 11.41
N ALA A 354 19.65 2.02 10.68
CA ALA A 354 19.19 3.00 9.70
C ALA A 354 18.45 2.38 8.50
N GLU A 355 18.76 1.12 8.16
CA GLU A 355 18.10 0.37 7.10
C GLU A 355 16.86 -0.40 7.59
N GLY A 356 16.39 -0.16 8.84
CA GLY A 356 15.15 -0.71 9.38
C GLY A 356 15.24 -2.15 9.86
N HIS A 357 16.45 -2.64 10.13
CA HIS A 357 16.67 -3.94 10.77
C HIS A 357 16.68 -3.79 12.28
N GLU A 358 16.40 -4.87 12.99
CA GLU A 358 16.42 -4.92 14.44
C GLU A 358 17.81 -5.30 14.97
N VAL A 359 18.32 -4.50 15.90
CA VAL A 359 19.56 -4.77 16.62
C VAL A 359 19.24 -5.46 17.93
N ALA A 360 19.79 -6.65 18.15
CA ALA A 360 19.52 -7.47 19.31
C ALA A 360 20.81 -7.97 19.98
N ASN A 361 20.69 -8.39 21.22
CA ASN A 361 21.82 -8.72 22.09
C ASN A 361 22.21 -10.22 22.00
N HIS A 362 23.51 -10.48 21.73
CA HIS A 362 24.07 -11.85 21.72
C HIS A 362 25.21 -12.05 22.73
N THR A 363 25.16 -11.33 23.85
CA THR A 363 26.23 -11.28 24.86
C THR A 363 27.48 -10.49 24.39
N TRP A 364 28.46 -10.31 25.27
CA TRP A 364 29.67 -9.57 24.91
C TRP A 364 30.63 -10.37 24.04
N ASP A 365 30.96 -11.61 24.43
CA ASP A 365 31.97 -12.44 23.78
C ASP A 365 31.62 -13.93 23.69
N HIS A 366 30.31 -14.25 23.72
CA HIS A 366 29.72 -15.56 23.41
C HIS A 366 29.93 -16.67 24.45
N PRO A 367 29.92 -16.44 25.77
CA PRO A 367 29.91 -17.53 26.73
C PRO A 367 28.54 -18.17 26.86
N TYR A 368 28.48 -19.42 27.30
CA TYR A 368 27.23 -20.05 27.70
C TYR A 368 26.75 -19.44 29.02
N LEU A 369 25.60 -18.77 29.00
CA LEU A 369 25.11 -17.99 30.14
C LEU A 369 24.81 -18.84 31.36
N THR A 370 24.39 -20.10 31.17
CA THR A 370 24.13 -21.07 32.25
C THR A 370 25.37 -21.51 33.01
N ASP A 371 26.55 -21.26 32.46
CA ASP A 371 27.83 -21.61 33.12
C ASP A 371 28.42 -20.45 33.93
N LEU A 372 27.77 -19.29 33.91
CA LEU A 372 28.23 -18.05 34.51
C LEU A 372 27.56 -17.77 35.85
N THR A 373 28.21 -16.98 36.69
CA THR A 373 27.58 -16.37 37.88
C THR A 373 26.61 -15.25 37.46
N ASP A 374 25.64 -14.93 38.32
CA ASP A 374 24.66 -13.86 38.10
C ASP A 374 25.32 -12.54 37.68
N ALA A 375 26.39 -12.13 38.39
CA ALA A 375 27.13 -10.91 38.06
C ALA A 375 27.78 -10.95 36.67
N GLN A 376 28.24 -12.13 36.23
CA GLN A 376 28.81 -12.31 34.91
C GLN A 376 27.73 -12.29 33.83
N VAL A 377 26.56 -12.94 34.07
CA VAL A 377 25.41 -12.87 33.16
C VAL A 377 24.95 -11.41 32.98
N GLN A 378 24.80 -10.67 34.10
CA GLN A 378 24.42 -9.26 34.04
C GLN A 378 25.44 -8.40 33.30
N ALA A 379 26.75 -8.63 33.47
CA ALA A 379 27.78 -7.93 32.73
C ALA A 379 27.73 -8.27 31.21
N GLN A 380 27.64 -9.54 30.84
CA GLN A 380 27.56 -9.99 29.45
C GLN A 380 26.39 -9.37 28.69
N LEU A 381 25.22 -9.34 29.31
CA LEU A 381 24.01 -8.81 28.71
C LEU A 381 23.90 -7.29 28.85
N GLY A 382 24.23 -6.74 30.03
CA GLY A 382 24.09 -5.30 30.34
C GLY A 382 25.06 -4.44 29.50
N ASP A 383 26.35 -4.78 29.51
CA ASP A 383 27.37 -4.03 28.77
C ASP A 383 27.10 -4.04 27.26
N THR A 384 26.65 -5.19 26.75
CA THR A 384 26.30 -5.33 25.32
C THR A 384 25.05 -4.53 24.99
N ARG A 385 23.99 -4.63 25.81
CA ARG A 385 22.77 -3.86 25.61
C ARG A 385 23.05 -2.34 25.56
N GLU A 386 23.79 -1.85 26.54
CA GLU A 386 24.13 -0.43 26.61
C GLU A 386 24.94 0.04 25.38
N LEU A 387 25.92 -0.75 24.96
CA LEU A 387 26.70 -0.46 23.76
C LEU A 387 25.82 -0.43 22.50
N LEU A 388 25.00 -1.47 22.29
CA LEU A 388 24.15 -1.59 21.09
C LEU A 388 23.10 -0.47 21.03
N GLN A 389 22.45 -0.13 22.13
CA GLN A 389 21.51 1.00 22.20
C GLN A 389 22.19 2.33 21.81
N ARG A 390 23.40 2.56 22.31
CA ARG A 390 24.15 3.78 22.01
C ARG A 390 24.56 3.86 20.53
N LEU A 391 24.95 2.73 19.91
CA LEU A 391 25.39 2.69 18.51
C LEU A 391 24.25 2.69 17.51
N SER A 392 23.15 2.03 17.80
CA SER A 392 22.00 1.89 16.91
C SER A 392 20.98 3.01 17.05
N GLY A 393 20.88 3.63 18.24
CA GLY A 393 19.79 4.52 18.59
C GLY A 393 18.44 3.81 18.80
N GLN A 394 18.40 2.47 18.70
CA GLN A 394 17.20 1.65 18.90
C GLN A 394 17.12 1.12 20.35
N PRO A 395 15.92 0.78 20.85
CA PRO A 395 15.77 -0.11 21.98
C PRO A 395 16.41 -1.48 21.68
N VAL A 396 17.03 -2.10 22.67
CA VAL A 396 17.56 -3.47 22.57
C VAL A 396 16.88 -4.28 23.67
N ASP A 397 15.72 -4.84 23.34
CA ASP A 397 14.78 -5.38 24.33
C ASP A 397 14.67 -6.92 24.29
N ILE A 398 15.41 -7.55 23.41
CA ILE A 398 15.51 -9.01 23.28
C ILE A 398 16.98 -9.45 23.28
N PHE A 399 17.20 -10.70 23.68
CA PHE A 399 18.52 -11.32 23.57
C PHE A 399 18.43 -12.75 23.02
N ARG A 400 19.52 -13.22 22.46
CA ARG A 400 19.68 -14.65 22.13
C ARG A 400 20.86 -15.19 22.93
N PRO A 401 20.63 -16.26 23.72
CA PRO A 401 21.72 -16.91 24.48
C PRO A 401 22.61 -17.71 23.53
N PRO A 402 23.94 -17.63 23.65
CA PRO A 402 24.87 -18.43 22.88
C PRO A 402 24.56 -19.93 22.94
N GLY A 403 24.54 -20.56 21.75
CA GLY A 403 24.21 -21.98 21.60
C GLY A 403 22.80 -22.39 22.04
N GLY A 404 21.94 -21.42 22.38
CA GLY A 404 20.59 -21.67 22.90
C GLY A 404 20.53 -22.12 24.35
N TYR A 405 21.63 -22.05 25.08
CA TYR A 405 21.70 -22.44 26.49
C TYR A 405 21.11 -21.35 27.38
N VAL A 406 19.89 -21.58 27.85
CA VAL A 406 19.12 -20.66 28.67
C VAL A 406 18.15 -21.42 29.58
N ASP A 407 17.93 -20.90 30.78
CA ASP A 407 16.89 -21.32 31.72
C ASP A 407 16.11 -20.07 32.22
N ASP A 408 15.10 -20.31 33.05
CA ASP A 408 14.25 -19.25 33.60
C ASP A 408 15.04 -18.27 34.47
N HIS A 409 16.11 -18.74 35.15
CA HIS A 409 16.98 -17.92 35.98
C HIS A 409 17.76 -16.90 35.12
N VAL A 410 18.33 -17.35 34.01
CA VAL A 410 19.00 -16.44 33.04
C VAL A 410 18.03 -15.41 32.47
N VAL A 411 16.79 -15.82 32.15
CA VAL A 411 15.74 -14.88 31.65
C VAL A 411 15.37 -13.87 32.71
N GLU A 412 15.25 -14.27 33.97
CA GLU A 412 14.97 -13.35 35.09
C GLU A 412 16.10 -12.33 35.27
N LEU A 413 17.36 -12.78 35.23
CA LEU A 413 18.53 -11.88 35.32
C LEU A 413 18.64 -10.92 34.13
N ALA A 414 18.28 -11.37 32.94
CA ALA A 414 18.28 -10.54 31.74
C ALA A 414 17.19 -9.46 31.76
N GLY A 415 16.04 -9.74 32.37
CA GLY A 415 14.85 -8.89 32.32
C GLY A 415 14.31 -8.68 30.91
N GLN A 416 14.61 -9.61 29.99
CA GLN A 416 14.29 -9.54 28.57
C GLN A 416 13.89 -10.92 28.03
N PRO A 417 13.05 -11.01 26.97
CA PRO A 417 12.77 -12.26 26.29
C PRO A 417 14.03 -12.89 25.68
N ALA A 418 14.18 -14.20 25.85
CA ALA A 418 15.21 -14.98 25.21
C ALA A 418 14.67 -15.56 23.89
N ILE A 419 15.24 -15.16 22.77
CA ILE A 419 14.81 -15.57 21.44
C ILE A 419 15.67 -16.73 20.95
N LEU A 420 15.07 -17.89 20.81
CA LEU A 420 15.66 -19.05 20.17
C LEU A 420 15.16 -19.13 18.69
N TRP A 421 15.12 -20.32 18.13
CA TRP A 421 14.76 -20.55 16.72
C TRP A 421 13.90 -21.79 16.56
N SER A 422 13.16 -21.85 15.47
CA SER A 422 12.41 -23.02 15.02
C SER A 422 13.05 -23.70 13.80
N VAL A 423 13.93 -22.97 13.07
CA VAL A 423 14.75 -23.53 12.00
C VAL A 423 16.20 -23.13 12.25
N ASP A 424 17.05 -24.13 12.48
CA ASP A 424 18.50 -24.00 12.58
C ASP A 424 19.12 -24.44 11.26
N THR A 425 19.78 -23.53 10.56
CA THR A 425 20.40 -23.83 9.27
C THR A 425 21.71 -24.61 9.41
N ARG A 426 22.32 -24.58 10.59
CA ARG A 426 23.63 -25.16 10.91
C ARG A 426 24.73 -24.74 9.94
N ASP A 427 24.63 -23.51 9.44
CA ASP A 427 25.59 -22.89 8.51
C ASP A 427 27.02 -22.81 9.10
N TRP A 428 27.12 -22.74 10.42
CA TRP A 428 28.37 -22.76 11.17
C TRP A 428 29.14 -24.11 11.07
N GLU A 429 28.48 -25.18 10.64
CA GLU A 429 29.15 -26.47 10.37
C GLU A 429 29.86 -26.50 9.00
N GLY A 430 29.74 -25.45 8.19
CA GLY A 430 30.33 -25.37 6.86
C GLY A 430 29.73 -26.33 5.83
N PRO A 431 28.38 -26.43 5.72
CA PRO A 431 27.77 -27.32 4.76
C PRO A 431 28.07 -26.87 3.31
N GLU A 432 27.82 -27.77 2.36
CA GLU A 432 27.80 -27.41 0.94
C GLU A 432 26.78 -26.32 0.66
N ALA A 433 27.14 -25.28 -0.07
CA ALA A 433 26.33 -24.09 -0.33
C ALA A 433 24.92 -24.44 -0.89
N ALA A 434 24.85 -25.35 -1.86
CA ALA A 434 23.56 -25.77 -2.44
C ALA A 434 22.67 -26.53 -1.44
N ALA A 435 23.27 -27.27 -0.50
CA ALA A 435 22.52 -27.96 0.55
C ALA A 435 21.97 -26.97 1.58
N LEU A 436 22.79 -26.00 2.00
CA LEU A 436 22.38 -24.90 2.87
C LEU A 436 21.22 -24.11 2.27
N ALA A 437 21.37 -23.65 1.01
CA ALA A 437 20.34 -22.89 0.32
C ALA A 437 19.01 -23.66 0.28
N ARG A 438 19.03 -24.92 -0.18
CA ARG A 438 17.81 -25.74 -0.23
C ARG A 438 17.18 -25.92 1.15
N TYR A 439 17.97 -26.20 2.18
CA TYR A 439 17.45 -26.36 3.53
C TYR A 439 16.78 -25.08 4.05
N ALA A 440 17.47 -23.93 3.90
CA ALA A 440 16.96 -22.62 4.31
C ALA A 440 15.71 -22.19 3.53
N ILE A 441 15.59 -22.60 2.26
CA ILE A 441 14.43 -22.29 1.44
C ILE A 441 13.23 -23.19 1.76
N ASP A 442 13.42 -24.50 1.91
CA ASP A 442 12.30 -25.46 1.96
C ASP A 442 11.66 -25.61 3.35
N ARG A 443 12.42 -25.38 4.42
CA ARG A 443 11.98 -25.64 5.80
C ARG A 443 11.02 -24.61 6.41
N PRO A 444 11.15 -23.31 6.13
CA PRO A 444 10.32 -22.32 6.79
C PRO A 444 8.83 -22.48 6.53
N LYS A 445 8.06 -22.20 7.57
CA LYS A 445 6.60 -22.06 7.61
C LYS A 445 6.26 -20.64 8.11
N PRO A 446 5.03 -20.15 7.93
CA PRO A 446 4.62 -18.92 8.59
C PRO A 446 4.96 -18.94 10.09
N SER A 447 5.46 -17.82 10.60
CA SER A 447 5.96 -17.65 11.98
C SER A 447 7.27 -18.35 12.33
N THR A 448 8.02 -18.85 11.34
CA THR A 448 9.39 -19.36 11.57
C THR A 448 10.30 -18.24 12.07
N ILE A 449 11.12 -18.56 13.07
CA ILE A 449 12.34 -17.84 13.44
C ILE A 449 13.50 -18.69 12.93
N MET A 450 14.25 -18.16 11.94
CA MET A 450 15.37 -18.86 11.32
C MET A 450 16.70 -18.35 11.84
N LEU A 451 17.57 -19.27 12.28
CA LEU A 451 18.93 -18.96 12.67
C LEU A 451 19.88 -19.13 11.48
N MET A 452 20.66 -18.09 11.22
CA MET A 452 21.84 -18.04 10.35
C MET A 452 22.92 -17.16 11.03
N HIS A 453 24.10 -17.07 10.42
CA HIS A 453 25.21 -16.27 10.95
C HIS A 453 25.79 -15.37 9.84
N ASP A 454 25.90 -14.06 10.08
CA ASP A 454 26.47 -13.10 9.13
C ASP A 454 28.01 -13.01 9.18
N ILE A 455 28.61 -13.97 9.85
CA ILE A 455 30.07 -14.17 9.89
C ILE A 455 30.52 -15.35 9.03
N GLN A 456 29.57 -16.14 8.47
CA GLN A 456 29.89 -17.36 7.74
C GLN A 456 29.95 -17.10 6.21
N PRO A 457 31.12 -17.35 5.55
CA PRO A 457 31.24 -17.16 4.11
C PRO A 457 30.28 -18.04 3.27
N VAL A 458 29.95 -19.24 3.76
CA VAL A 458 28.98 -20.12 3.06
C VAL A 458 27.59 -19.50 3.06
N THR A 459 27.18 -18.86 4.16
CA THR A 459 25.90 -18.17 4.28
C THR A 459 25.88 -16.97 3.34
N GLU A 460 26.94 -16.13 3.33
CA GLU A 460 27.06 -15.01 2.39
C GLU A 460 26.87 -15.47 0.94
N SER A 461 27.50 -16.57 0.54
CA SER A 461 27.48 -17.08 -0.83
C SER A 461 26.09 -17.46 -1.35
N VAL A 462 25.16 -17.81 -0.46
CA VAL A 462 23.79 -18.27 -0.81
C VAL A 462 22.70 -17.29 -0.38
N PHE A 463 23.03 -16.26 0.39
CA PHE A 463 22.05 -15.42 1.07
C PHE A 463 21.08 -14.73 0.11
N ALA A 464 21.57 -14.17 -1.00
CA ALA A 464 20.75 -13.53 -2.02
C ALA A 464 19.73 -14.53 -2.63
N GLN A 465 20.17 -15.75 -2.92
CA GLN A 465 19.28 -16.81 -3.41
C GLN A 465 18.22 -17.21 -2.38
N VAL A 466 18.62 -17.36 -1.12
CA VAL A 466 17.71 -17.75 -0.02
C VAL A 466 16.63 -16.67 0.16
N VAL A 467 17.02 -15.40 0.28
CA VAL A 467 16.07 -14.28 0.46
C VAL A 467 15.11 -14.20 -0.72
N ALA A 468 15.60 -14.20 -1.96
CA ALA A 468 14.78 -14.13 -3.16
C ALA A 468 13.79 -15.30 -3.26
N SER A 469 14.25 -16.53 -2.96
CA SER A 469 13.39 -17.72 -3.03
C SER A 469 12.34 -17.77 -1.92
N LEU A 470 12.64 -17.31 -0.71
CA LEU A 470 11.66 -17.18 0.37
C LEU A 470 10.58 -16.15 0.02
N ARG A 471 10.97 -15.03 -0.56
CA ARG A 471 10.01 -14.05 -1.07
C ARG A 471 9.15 -14.60 -2.20
N ASP A 472 9.74 -15.38 -3.12
CA ASP A 472 9.00 -16.05 -4.21
C ASP A 472 7.99 -17.07 -3.66
N ARG A 473 8.29 -17.76 -2.56
CA ARG A 473 7.36 -18.60 -1.82
C ARG A 473 6.23 -17.84 -1.13
N GLY A 474 6.26 -16.52 -1.11
CA GLY A 474 5.23 -15.66 -0.51
C GLY A 474 5.61 -15.00 0.80
N PHE A 475 6.72 -15.36 1.42
CA PHE A 475 7.10 -14.80 2.72
C PHE A 475 7.34 -13.29 2.68
N GLN A 476 6.93 -12.63 3.75
CA GLN A 476 7.45 -11.36 4.20
C GLN A 476 8.54 -11.64 5.23
N LEU A 477 9.77 -11.20 4.94
CA LEU A 477 10.89 -11.33 5.87
C LEU A 477 10.89 -10.10 6.77
N VAL A 478 10.70 -10.33 8.06
CA VAL A 478 10.48 -9.27 9.05
C VAL A 478 11.45 -9.41 10.23
N THR A 479 11.53 -8.39 11.07
CA THR A 479 12.22 -8.45 12.35
C THR A 479 11.45 -9.31 13.36
N ILE A 480 12.06 -9.69 14.46
CA ILE A 480 11.36 -10.36 15.58
C ILE A 480 10.26 -9.46 16.12
N ASP A 481 10.56 -8.18 16.34
CA ASP A 481 9.56 -7.23 16.83
C ASP A 481 8.33 -7.15 15.90
N ALA A 482 8.54 -7.00 14.60
CA ALA A 482 7.46 -6.95 13.61
C ALA A 482 6.71 -8.29 13.50
N LEU A 483 7.37 -9.44 13.68
CA LEU A 483 6.72 -10.76 13.68
C LEU A 483 5.70 -10.89 14.81
N PHE A 484 5.95 -10.23 15.95
CA PHE A 484 5.07 -10.19 17.11
C PHE A 484 4.19 -8.94 17.18
N GLY A 485 4.20 -8.09 16.16
CA GLY A 485 3.39 -6.88 16.10
C GLY A 485 3.77 -5.85 17.18
N GLY A 486 5.06 -5.74 17.53
CA GLY A 486 5.58 -4.80 18.52
C GLY A 486 5.46 -5.31 19.97
N SER A 487 5.09 -6.56 20.21
CA SER A 487 4.89 -7.10 21.56
C SER A 487 5.44 -8.53 21.67
N VAL A 488 6.75 -8.64 21.81
CA VAL A 488 7.42 -9.93 22.01
C VAL A 488 7.05 -10.50 23.39
N PRO A 489 6.53 -11.74 23.48
CA PRO A 489 6.16 -12.32 24.78
C PRO A 489 7.39 -12.55 25.67
N SER A 490 7.20 -12.40 26.96
CA SER A 490 8.25 -12.67 27.97
C SER A 490 8.63 -14.16 28.02
N GLY A 491 9.81 -14.46 28.52
CA GLY A 491 10.31 -15.83 28.67
C GLY A 491 11.11 -16.30 27.47
N ILE A 492 11.05 -17.61 27.21
CA ILE A 492 11.82 -18.25 26.10
C ILE A 492 10.92 -18.43 24.89
N VAL A 493 11.27 -17.74 23.79
CA VAL A 493 10.51 -17.72 22.54
C VAL A 493 11.23 -18.54 21.46
N ARG A 494 10.52 -19.46 20.78
CA ARG A 494 11.09 -20.34 19.74
C ARG A 494 10.47 -20.18 18.35
N HIS A 495 9.29 -19.60 18.28
CA HIS A 495 8.55 -19.38 17.03
C HIS A 495 7.61 -18.19 17.20
N GLY A 496 7.14 -17.62 16.11
CA GLY A 496 6.16 -16.54 16.11
C GLY A 496 4.74 -17.01 16.44
N PRO A 497 3.75 -16.08 16.42
CA PRO A 497 2.41 -16.29 16.98
C PRO A 497 1.57 -17.40 16.31
N LEU A 498 1.85 -17.73 15.04
CA LEU A 498 1.09 -18.75 14.28
C LEU A 498 1.77 -20.12 14.25
N GLY A 499 2.88 -20.28 14.97
CA GLY A 499 3.69 -21.49 15.01
C GLY A 499 3.15 -22.61 15.90
#